data_71afd71553161fd3ab26bfc4c66f2824
#
_entry.id   71afd71553161fd3ab26bfc4c66f2824
#
_cell.length_a   1.000
_cell.length_b   1.000
_cell.length_c   1.000
_cell.angle_alpha   90.00
_cell.angle_beta   90.00
_cell.angle_gamma   90.00
#
_symmetry.space_group_name_H-M   'P 1'
#
loop_
_entity.id
_entity.type
_entity.pdbx_description
1 polymer ?
#
loop_
_entity_poly.entity_id
_entity_poly.type
_entity_poly.pdbx_seq_one_letter_code
_entity_poly.pdbx_strand_id
1 'polypeptide(L)'
;QGETYYQLGIESYSYFVKFYSKIGRKTYLQELNLTQTQKQSVFDALLINYQPENRYYLYNFVFDNCATRPYHLLKQALQDTIISTYQGYLNQPFRSTITHYTGPYSWVDLGINLVFGPKADQPMNNEQRLFLPEELMFYLSQAHLTDGTPLVIRENIAPFQVAPVPWYKDSRLGLACFALFMIIISWWDRKRHKLSWWIDAILGVVYLILLTIVIFL
;
A
#
# COMPACT_ATOMS: atom_id res chain seq x y z
N GLN A 1 16.24 -7.37 6.47
CA GLN A 1 14.82 -7.17 6.13
C GLN A 1 14.01 -7.70 7.32
N GLY A 2 13.18 -6.81 7.93
CA GLY A 2 12.27 -7.24 8.99
C GLY A 2 11.25 -8.23 8.43
N GLU A 3 11.27 -9.47 8.90
CA GLU A 3 10.30 -10.48 8.52
C GLU A 3 9.04 -10.31 9.37
N THR A 4 7.95 -9.92 8.75
CA THR A 4 6.64 -9.81 9.40
C THR A 4 5.72 -10.88 8.85
N TYR A 5 5.29 -11.79 9.73
CA TYR A 5 4.35 -12.85 9.37
C TYR A 5 2.92 -12.35 9.57
N TYR A 6 2.12 -12.55 8.54
CA TYR A 6 0.67 -12.34 8.57
C TYR A 6 -0.05 -13.67 8.53
N GLN A 7 -1.29 -13.70 8.96
CA GLN A 7 -2.10 -14.91 8.87
C GLN A 7 -3.46 -14.62 8.26
N LEU A 8 -4.00 -15.59 7.54
CA LEU A 8 -5.38 -15.60 7.11
C LEU A 8 -6.30 -15.81 8.32
N GLY A 9 -7.19 -14.85 8.56
CA GLY A 9 -8.24 -14.92 9.60
C GLY A 9 -9.62 -15.13 8.99
N ILE A 10 -10.54 -15.65 9.79
CA ILE A 10 -11.96 -15.78 9.44
C ILE A 10 -12.77 -15.02 10.48
N GLU A 11 -13.69 -14.18 10.00
CA GLU A 11 -14.66 -13.48 10.85
C GLU A 11 -16.02 -13.39 10.16
N SER A 12 -17.07 -13.09 10.93
CA SER A 12 -18.38 -12.93 10.34
C SER A 12 -18.48 -11.62 9.56
N TYR A 13 -19.11 -11.65 8.39
CA TYR A 13 -19.31 -10.46 7.55
C TYR A 13 -20.03 -9.32 8.29
N SER A 14 -21.04 -9.64 9.08
CA SER A 14 -21.78 -8.65 9.87
C SER A 14 -20.91 -7.95 10.92
N TYR A 15 -19.99 -8.67 11.55
CA TYR A 15 -19.03 -8.10 12.49
C TYR A 15 -18.03 -7.19 11.75
N PHE A 16 -17.48 -7.67 10.64
CA PHE A 16 -16.56 -6.90 9.77
C PHE A 16 -17.16 -5.54 9.38
N VAL A 17 -18.37 -5.53 8.80
CA VAL A 17 -19.04 -4.29 8.36
C VAL A 17 -19.31 -3.34 9.53
N LYS A 18 -19.82 -3.87 10.67
CA LYS A 18 -20.07 -3.07 11.88
C LYS A 18 -18.77 -2.44 12.42
N PHE A 19 -17.70 -3.22 12.49
CA PHE A 19 -16.41 -2.75 12.99
C PHE A 19 -15.89 -1.59 12.13
N TYR A 20 -15.81 -1.76 10.80
CA TYR A 20 -15.31 -0.72 9.91
C TYR A 20 -16.21 0.52 9.88
N SER A 21 -17.52 0.36 9.90
CA SER A 21 -18.47 1.46 10.04
C SER A 21 -18.26 2.26 11.33
N LYS A 22 -18.02 1.58 12.46
CA LYS A 22 -17.77 2.22 13.76
C LYS A 22 -16.52 3.10 13.77
N ILE A 23 -15.49 2.70 13.03
CA ILE A 23 -14.24 3.49 12.90
C ILE A 23 -14.26 4.46 11.70
N GLY A 24 -15.43 4.67 11.08
CA GLY A 24 -15.62 5.62 9.98
C GLY A 24 -15.01 5.19 8.64
N ARG A 25 -14.72 3.89 8.46
CA ARG A 25 -14.20 3.35 7.21
C ARG A 25 -15.33 2.73 6.38
N LYS A 26 -15.30 2.99 5.08
CA LYS A 26 -16.23 2.37 4.13
C LYS A 26 -15.78 0.95 3.79
N THR A 27 -16.76 0.07 3.57
CA THR A 27 -16.53 -1.26 3.02
C THR A 27 -17.14 -1.32 1.62
N TYR A 28 -16.43 -1.94 0.70
CA TYR A 28 -16.86 -2.14 -0.67
C TYR A 28 -17.09 -3.62 -0.92
N LEU A 29 -18.10 -3.94 -1.71
CA LEU A 29 -18.51 -5.31 -2.00
C LEU A 29 -18.60 -5.49 -3.51
N GLN A 30 -18.04 -6.60 -4.00
CA GLN A 30 -18.21 -7.07 -5.37
C GLN A 30 -18.74 -8.49 -5.35
N GLU A 31 -19.86 -8.72 -6.00
CA GLU A 31 -20.45 -10.04 -6.19
C GLU A 31 -19.92 -10.64 -7.48
N LEU A 32 -19.22 -11.77 -7.38
CA LEU A 32 -18.61 -12.43 -8.52
C LEU A 32 -19.61 -13.36 -9.25
N ASN A 33 -19.59 -13.31 -10.57
CA ASN A 33 -20.40 -14.12 -11.45
C ASN A 33 -19.76 -15.50 -11.69
N LEU A 34 -19.79 -16.34 -10.70
CA LEU A 34 -19.17 -17.66 -10.74
C LEU A 34 -20.23 -18.75 -10.84
N THR A 35 -19.97 -19.77 -11.66
CA THR A 35 -20.73 -21.03 -11.69
C THR A 35 -20.58 -21.77 -10.34
N GLN A 36 -21.46 -22.74 -10.09
CA GLN A 36 -21.38 -23.52 -8.84
C GLN A 36 -20.04 -24.27 -8.72
N THR A 37 -19.51 -24.78 -9.83
CA THR A 37 -18.21 -25.46 -9.86
C THR A 37 -17.07 -24.49 -9.53
N GLN A 38 -17.07 -23.28 -10.10
CA GLN A 38 -16.06 -22.25 -9.81
C GLN A 38 -16.14 -21.77 -8.35
N LYS A 39 -17.36 -21.58 -7.81
CA LYS A 39 -17.54 -21.26 -6.38
C LYS A 39 -16.94 -22.33 -5.49
N GLN A 40 -17.16 -23.62 -5.82
CA GLN A 40 -16.59 -24.72 -5.06
C GLN A 40 -15.06 -24.71 -5.16
N SER A 41 -14.48 -24.49 -6.35
CA SER A 41 -13.02 -24.39 -6.52
C SER A 41 -12.40 -23.27 -5.69
N VAL A 42 -13.03 -22.08 -5.66
CA VAL A 42 -12.59 -20.96 -4.82
C VAL A 42 -12.70 -21.30 -3.34
N PHE A 43 -13.80 -21.91 -2.93
CA PHE A 43 -14.00 -22.32 -1.53
C PHE A 43 -12.96 -23.36 -1.08
N ASP A 44 -12.69 -24.36 -1.90
CA ASP A 44 -11.69 -25.39 -1.61
C ASP A 44 -10.28 -24.79 -1.52
N ALA A 45 -9.94 -23.85 -2.42
CA ALA A 45 -8.67 -23.12 -2.37
C ALA A 45 -8.54 -22.27 -1.09
N LEU A 46 -9.62 -21.64 -0.64
CA LEU A 46 -9.66 -20.91 0.64
C LEU A 46 -9.47 -21.85 1.84
N LEU A 47 -10.11 -23.01 1.85
CA LEU A 47 -9.95 -24.01 2.89
C LEU A 47 -8.51 -24.53 2.98
N ILE A 48 -7.89 -24.82 1.84
CA ILE A 48 -6.48 -25.22 1.77
C ILE A 48 -5.58 -24.11 2.34
N ASN A 49 -5.83 -22.86 1.95
CA ASN A 49 -5.03 -21.72 2.42
C ASN A 49 -5.24 -21.44 3.93
N TYR A 50 -6.38 -21.83 4.51
CA TYR A 50 -6.66 -21.67 5.93
C TYR A 50 -6.06 -22.77 6.80
N GLN A 51 -5.53 -23.85 6.25
CA GLN A 51 -4.87 -24.90 7.02
C GLN A 51 -3.70 -24.33 7.84
N PRO A 52 -3.42 -24.86 9.04
CA PRO A 52 -2.36 -24.35 9.91
C PRO A 52 -1.00 -24.17 9.23
N GLU A 53 -0.65 -25.07 8.31
CA GLU A 53 0.58 -25.07 7.54
C GLU A 53 0.64 -23.98 6.45
N ASN A 54 -0.52 -23.48 5.97
CA ASN A 54 -0.62 -22.56 4.83
C ASN A 54 -1.06 -21.15 5.20
N ARG A 55 -1.73 -20.99 6.36
CA ARG A 55 -2.36 -19.70 6.72
C ARG A 55 -1.39 -18.60 7.12
N TYR A 56 -0.14 -18.95 7.45
CA TYR A 56 0.89 -17.98 7.78
C TYR A 56 1.75 -17.70 6.55
N TYR A 57 2.07 -16.43 6.32
CA TYR A 57 2.91 -16.04 5.20
C TYR A 57 3.78 -14.84 5.54
N LEU A 58 4.93 -14.76 4.88
CA LEU A 58 5.83 -13.64 4.98
C LEU A 58 5.25 -12.46 4.18
N TYR A 59 4.85 -11.41 4.90
CA TYR A 59 4.22 -10.26 4.28
C TYR A 59 5.22 -9.45 3.45
N ASN A 60 4.88 -9.18 2.21
CA ASN A 60 5.60 -8.24 1.37
C ASN A 60 4.61 -7.18 0.86
N PHE A 61 4.84 -5.92 1.22
CA PHE A 61 3.92 -4.82 0.93
C PHE A 61 3.53 -4.73 -0.55
N VAL A 62 4.44 -5.04 -1.46
CA VAL A 62 4.23 -4.92 -2.91
C VAL A 62 3.88 -6.25 -3.57
N PHE A 63 4.56 -7.33 -3.18
CA PHE A 63 4.52 -8.58 -3.95
C PHE A 63 3.66 -9.68 -3.32
N ASP A 64 3.44 -9.65 -2.01
CA ASP A 64 2.64 -10.66 -1.31
C ASP A 64 1.90 -10.06 -0.12
N ASN A 65 0.76 -9.43 -0.39
CA ASN A 65 -0.03 -8.70 0.58
C ASN A 65 -1.51 -9.12 0.56
N CYS A 66 -2.34 -8.41 1.34
CA CYS A 66 -3.78 -8.65 1.47
C CYS A 66 -4.59 -8.40 0.18
N ALA A 67 -4.03 -7.76 -0.85
CA ALA A 67 -4.67 -7.59 -2.16
C ALA A 67 -4.18 -8.62 -3.17
N THR A 68 -2.85 -8.83 -3.25
CA THR A 68 -2.27 -9.76 -4.23
C THR A 68 -2.62 -11.22 -3.95
N ARG A 69 -2.65 -11.65 -2.68
CA ARG A 69 -3.01 -13.03 -2.31
C ARG A 69 -4.41 -13.45 -2.73
N PRO A 70 -5.48 -12.71 -2.41
CA PRO A 70 -6.83 -13.02 -2.90
C PRO A 70 -6.91 -13.06 -4.42
N TYR A 71 -6.21 -12.18 -5.11
CA TYR A 71 -6.16 -12.19 -6.58
C TYR A 71 -5.50 -13.47 -7.12
N HIS A 72 -4.34 -13.85 -6.60
CA HIS A 72 -3.65 -15.08 -7.03
C HIS A 72 -4.48 -16.34 -6.73
N LEU A 73 -5.12 -16.39 -5.56
CA LEU A 73 -6.01 -17.50 -5.21
C LEU A 73 -7.19 -17.59 -6.19
N LEU A 74 -7.84 -16.45 -6.46
CA LEU A 74 -8.96 -16.39 -7.41
C LEU A 74 -8.52 -16.79 -8.81
N LYS A 75 -7.40 -16.25 -9.28
CA LYS A 75 -6.82 -16.56 -10.59
C LYS A 75 -6.52 -18.06 -10.74
N GLN A 76 -5.89 -18.67 -9.75
CA GLN A 76 -5.60 -20.10 -9.72
C GLN A 76 -6.87 -20.95 -9.69
N ALA A 77 -7.84 -20.61 -8.83
CA ALA A 77 -9.10 -21.35 -8.72
C ALA A 77 -9.95 -21.28 -9.99
N LEU A 78 -9.83 -20.20 -10.76
CA LEU A 78 -10.49 -20.00 -12.06
C LEU A 78 -9.60 -20.37 -13.25
N GLN A 79 -8.46 -21.05 -13.04
CA GLN A 79 -7.57 -21.55 -14.08
C GLN A 79 -7.10 -20.48 -15.07
N ASP A 80 -6.67 -19.31 -14.56
CA ASP A 80 -6.16 -18.18 -15.34
C ASP A 80 -7.15 -17.60 -16.39
N THR A 81 -8.45 -17.77 -16.19
CA THR A 81 -9.49 -17.33 -17.14
C THR A 81 -9.87 -15.85 -16.99
N ILE A 82 -9.24 -15.10 -16.06
CA ILE A 82 -9.58 -13.70 -15.78
C ILE A 82 -8.83 -12.78 -16.75
N ILE A 83 -9.58 -12.02 -17.53
CA ILE A 83 -9.06 -11.01 -18.47
C ILE A 83 -9.68 -9.66 -18.10
N SER A 84 -8.88 -8.60 -17.97
CA SER A 84 -9.39 -7.26 -17.71
C SER A 84 -8.82 -6.24 -18.68
N THR A 85 -9.66 -5.30 -19.10
CA THR A 85 -9.29 -4.15 -19.93
C THR A 85 -8.83 -2.94 -19.09
N TYR A 86 -8.93 -3.05 -17.77
CA TYR A 86 -8.51 -1.98 -16.86
C TYR A 86 -7.03 -1.63 -17.02
N GLN A 87 -6.73 -0.35 -17.22
CA GLN A 87 -5.36 0.14 -17.39
C GLN A 87 -4.75 0.68 -16.10
N GLY A 88 -5.52 1.36 -15.26
CA GLY A 88 -5.08 1.90 -13.96
C GLY A 88 -3.64 2.46 -13.98
N TYR A 89 -2.83 2.04 -13.02
CA TYR A 89 -1.42 2.43 -12.91
C TYR A 89 -0.46 1.51 -13.70
N LEU A 90 -0.93 0.86 -14.77
CA LEU A 90 -0.07 0.05 -15.63
C LEU A 90 1.11 0.88 -16.17
N ASN A 91 2.31 0.31 -16.14
CA ASN A 91 3.56 0.96 -16.51
C ASN A 91 3.96 2.18 -15.66
N GLN A 92 3.26 2.43 -14.56
CA GLN A 92 3.67 3.46 -13.60
C GLN A 92 4.61 2.86 -12.53
N PRO A 93 5.53 3.64 -11.96
CA PRO A 93 6.34 3.20 -10.83
C PRO A 93 5.52 2.96 -9.57
N PHE A 94 5.93 2.00 -8.75
CA PHE A 94 5.32 1.80 -7.42
C PHE A 94 5.32 3.09 -6.59
N ARG A 95 6.44 3.83 -6.61
CA ARG A 95 6.60 5.07 -5.87
C ARG A 95 5.54 6.11 -6.23
N SER A 96 5.33 6.37 -7.51
CA SER A 96 4.32 7.36 -7.95
C SER A 96 2.91 6.96 -7.57
N THR A 97 2.59 5.67 -7.65
CA THR A 97 1.29 5.12 -7.25
C THR A 97 1.07 5.30 -5.75
N ILE A 98 2.07 4.98 -4.92
CA ILE A 98 1.97 5.14 -3.46
C ILE A 98 1.86 6.61 -3.08
N THR A 99 2.66 7.50 -3.69
CA THR A 99 2.58 8.96 -3.50
C THR A 99 1.19 9.50 -3.79
N HIS A 100 0.50 8.95 -4.81
CA HIS A 100 -0.89 9.34 -5.09
C HIS A 100 -1.80 9.08 -3.88
N TYR A 101 -1.69 7.92 -3.22
CA TYR A 101 -2.53 7.56 -2.08
C TYR A 101 -2.13 8.22 -0.76
N THR A 102 -0.85 8.50 -0.56
CA THR A 102 -0.35 9.16 0.67
C THR A 102 -0.52 10.67 0.65
N GLY A 103 -0.78 11.22 -0.52
CA GLY A 103 -0.79 12.66 -0.80
C GLY A 103 0.63 13.19 -0.99
N PRO A 104 0.91 13.76 -2.18
CA PRO A 104 2.24 14.25 -2.52
C PRO A 104 2.73 15.28 -1.50
N TYR A 105 4.00 15.17 -1.14
CA TYR A 105 4.70 16.02 -0.17
C TYR A 105 4.17 15.94 1.28
N SER A 106 3.30 14.99 1.61
CA SER A 106 2.96 14.73 3.01
C SER A 106 4.18 14.17 3.77
N TRP A 107 4.15 14.25 5.11
CA TRP A 107 5.18 13.61 5.94
C TRP A 107 5.22 12.08 5.76
N VAL A 108 4.06 11.48 5.49
CA VAL A 108 3.95 10.04 5.18
C VAL A 108 4.63 9.73 3.86
N ASP A 109 4.37 10.53 2.81
CA ASP A 109 5.01 10.39 1.51
C ASP A 109 6.53 10.55 1.62
N LEU A 110 7.02 11.54 2.35
CA LEU A 110 8.45 11.73 2.62
C LEU A 110 9.06 10.49 3.30
N GLY A 111 8.41 9.98 4.35
CA GLY A 111 8.89 8.81 5.09
C GLY A 111 8.97 7.57 4.21
N ILE A 112 7.92 7.30 3.43
CA ILE A 112 7.88 6.17 2.50
C ILE A 112 8.97 6.30 1.43
N ASN A 113 9.16 7.50 0.87
CA ASN A 113 10.17 7.75 -0.14
C ASN A 113 11.61 7.59 0.38
N LEU A 114 11.86 7.81 1.66
CA LEU A 114 13.16 7.54 2.29
C LEU A 114 13.42 6.04 2.46
N VAL A 115 12.35 5.25 2.69
CA VAL A 115 12.45 3.81 2.94
C VAL A 115 12.55 3.01 1.65
N PHE A 116 11.81 3.40 0.61
CA PHE A 116 11.81 2.69 -0.66
C PHE A 116 13.08 2.94 -1.46
N GLY A 117 13.79 1.84 -1.77
CA GLY A 117 14.96 1.84 -2.65
C GLY A 117 14.60 2.01 -4.14
N PRO A 118 15.62 1.99 -5.02
CA PRO A 118 15.45 2.22 -6.47
C PRO A 118 14.51 1.25 -7.20
N LYS A 119 14.24 0.07 -6.62
CA LYS A 119 13.28 -0.89 -7.19
C LYS A 119 11.85 -0.33 -7.24
N ALA A 120 11.50 0.61 -6.37
CA ALA A 120 10.20 1.26 -6.38
C ALA A 120 10.00 2.24 -7.55
N ASP A 121 11.07 2.57 -8.29
CA ASP A 121 11.03 3.47 -9.44
C ASP A 121 10.86 2.71 -10.77
N GLN A 122 10.81 1.38 -10.71
CA GLN A 122 10.56 0.55 -11.89
C GLN A 122 9.07 0.54 -12.24
N PRO A 123 8.73 0.50 -13.55
CA PRO A 123 7.35 0.40 -13.99
C PRO A 123 6.74 -0.94 -13.60
N MET A 124 5.50 -0.91 -13.13
CA MET A 124 4.73 -2.09 -12.75
C MET A 124 4.14 -2.81 -13.98
N ASN A 125 4.16 -4.13 -13.94
CA ASN A 125 3.41 -4.96 -14.88
C ASN A 125 1.92 -5.11 -14.46
N ASN A 126 1.16 -5.86 -15.24
CA ASN A 126 -0.29 -6.07 -15.03
C ASN A 126 -0.65 -6.64 -13.66
N GLU A 127 0.18 -7.52 -13.09
CA GLU A 127 -0.10 -8.14 -11.79
C GLU A 127 0.44 -7.28 -10.64
N GLN A 128 1.61 -6.70 -10.82
CA GLN A 128 2.25 -5.87 -9.79
C GLN A 128 1.41 -4.66 -9.38
N ARG A 129 0.68 -4.04 -10.31
CA ARG A 129 -0.20 -2.90 -9.99
C ARG A 129 -1.36 -3.25 -9.06
N LEU A 130 -1.73 -4.53 -8.95
CA LEU A 130 -2.83 -5.00 -8.10
C LEU A 130 -2.46 -5.11 -6.62
N PHE A 131 -1.28 -4.60 -6.22
CA PHE A 131 -0.86 -4.58 -4.81
C PHE A 131 -1.72 -3.67 -3.92
N LEU A 132 -2.43 -2.71 -4.50
CA LEU A 132 -3.38 -1.87 -3.80
C LEU A 132 -4.80 -2.45 -3.91
N PRO A 133 -5.57 -2.53 -2.81
CA PRO A 133 -6.93 -3.08 -2.82
C PRO A 133 -7.86 -2.38 -3.79
N GLU A 134 -7.72 -1.07 -3.98
CA GLU A 134 -8.54 -0.30 -4.91
C GLU A 134 -8.23 -0.64 -6.37
N GLU A 135 -6.95 -0.80 -6.71
CA GLU A 135 -6.53 -1.22 -8.05
C GLU A 135 -7.08 -2.61 -8.38
N LEU A 136 -7.02 -3.53 -7.42
CA LEU A 136 -7.63 -4.85 -7.58
C LEU A 136 -9.15 -4.75 -7.77
N MET A 137 -9.82 -3.91 -7.00
CA MET A 137 -11.27 -3.70 -7.10
C MET A 137 -11.67 -3.21 -8.50
N PHE A 138 -11.01 -2.18 -9.03
CA PHE A 138 -11.28 -1.68 -10.38
C PHE A 138 -10.87 -2.66 -11.49
N TYR A 139 -9.79 -3.39 -11.28
CA TYR A 139 -9.39 -4.46 -12.20
C TYR A 139 -10.47 -5.53 -12.32
N LEU A 140 -11.01 -5.99 -11.19
CA LEU A 140 -12.08 -7.01 -11.18
C LEU A 140 -13.39 -6.47 -11.73
N SER A 141 -13.75 -5.20 -11.49
CA SER A 141 -14.96 -4.58 -12.08
C SER A 141 -14.99 -4.62 -13.59
N GLN A 142 -13.82 -4.52 -14.23
CA GLN A 142 -13.69 -4.53 -15.69
C GLN A 142 -13.22 -5.88 -16.24
N ALA A 143 -13.18 -6.88 -15.37
CA ALA A 143 -12.73 -8.22 -15.76
C ALA A 143 -13.87 -9.06 -16.37
N HIS A 144 -13.48 -9.91 -17.31
CA HIS A 144 -14.33 -10.90 -17.95
C HIS A 144 -13.63 -12.26 -17.87
N LEU A 145 -14.41 -13.32 -17.89
CA LEU A 145 -13.90 -14.66 -18.11
C LEU A 145 -13.57 -14.85 -19.60
N THR A 146 -12.83 -15.89 -19.94
CA THR A 146 -12.42 -16.18 -21.34
C THR A 146 -13.61 -16.40 -22.29
N ASP A 147 -14.79 -16.74 -21.77
CA ASP A 147 -16.03 -16.86 -22.53
C ASP A 147 -16.75 -15.52 -22.76
N GLY A 148 -16.16 -14.42 -22.31
CA GLY A 148 -16.73 -13.06 -22.38
C GLY A 148 -17.70 -12.71 -21.26
N THR A 149 -17.95 -13.62 -20.32
CA THR A 149 -18.85 -13.36 -19.18
C THR A 149 -18.25 -12.34 -18.23
N PRO A 150 -18.96 -11.24 -17.85
CA PRO A 150 -18.47 -10.30 -16.84
C PRO A 150 -18.19 -11.01 -15.50
N LEU A 151 -17.02 -10.77 -14.91
CA LEU A 151 -16.63 -11.40 -13.65
C LEU A 151 -17.43 -10.85 -12.46
N VAL A 152 -17.80 -9.58 -12.49
CA VAL A 152 -18.58 -8.91 -11.43
C VAL A 152 -19.98 -8.61 -11.95
N ILE A 153 -21.02 -9.04 -11.22
CA ILE A 153 -22.44 -8.80 -11.58
C ILE A 153 -23.09 -7.71 -10.72
N ARG A 154 -22.58 -7.47 -9.54
CA ARG A 154 -23.05 -6.43 -8.65
C ARG A 154 -21.91 -5.86 -7.84
N GLU A 155 -21.88 -4.55 -7.74
CA GLU A 155 -20.86 -3.88 -6.93
C GLU A 155 -21.41 -2.65 -6.22
N ASN A 156 -20.82 -2.38 -5.04
CA ASN A 156 -21.00 -1.15 -4.30
C ASN A 156 -19.62 -0.54 -4.10
N ILE A 157 -19.12 0.15 -5.08
CA ILE A 157 -17.80 0.78 -5.09
C ILE A 157 -17.93 2.29 -5.30
N ALA A 158 -16.96 3.02 -4.78
CA ALA A 158 -16.80 4.44 -5.05
C ALA A 158 -15.31 4.75 -5.17
N PRO A 159 -14.91 5.62 -6.11
CA PRO A 159 -13.51 6.00 -6.24
C PRO A 159 -12.99 6.60 -4.94
N PHE A 160 -11.78 6.22 -4.58
CA PHE A 160 -11.07 6.81 -3.46
C PHE A 160 -10.73 8.27 -3.80
N GLN A 161 -11.11 9.18 -2.91
CA GLN A 161 -10.75 10.58 -3.05
C GLN A 161 -9.62 10.89 -2.08
N VAL A 162 -8.44 11.14 -2.63
CA VAL A 162 -7.31 11.61 -1.84
C VAL A 162 -7.60 13.04 -1.39
N ALA A 163 -7.72 13.26 -0.10
CA ALA A 163 -7.85 14.60 0.44
C ALA A 163 -6.56 15.39 0.16
N PRO A 164 -6.66 16.64 -0.31
CA PRO A 164 -5.47 17.46 -0.52
C PRO A 164 -4.70 17.63 0.79
N VAL A 165 -3.37 17.55 0.70
CA VAL A 165 -2.50 17.76 1.85
C VAL A 165 -2.59 19.24 2.26
N PRO A 166 -3.05 19.60 3.46
CA PRO A 166 -3.08 20.98 3.91
C PRO A 166 -1.65 21.56 3.92
N TRP A 167 -1.51 22.82 3.57
CA TRP A 167 -0.20 23.49 3.44
C TRP A 167 0.70 23.37 4.69
N TYR A 168 0.09 23.35 5.88
CA TYR A 168 0.83 23.20 7.16
C TYR A 168 1.32 21.76 7.43
N LYS A 169 0.84 20.78 6.66
CA LYS A 169 1.30 19.38 6.68
C LYS A 169 2.26 19.06 5.55
N ASP A 170 2.59 20.03 4.70
CA ASP A 170 3.57 19.88 3.62
C ASP A 170 4.96 19.73 4.22
N SER A 171 5.61 18.61 3.96
CA SER A 171 6.94 18.29 4.48
C SER A 171 8.02 19.28 4.00
N ARG A 172 7.84 19.86 2.80
CA ARG A 172 8.77 20.86 2.24
C ARG A 172 8.81 22.12 3.09
N LEU A 173 7.66 22.57 3.62
CA LEU A 173 7.60 23.72 4.52
C LEU A 173 8.38 23.42 5.81
N GLY A 174 8.17 22.25 6.43
CA GLY A 174 8.90 21.85 7.62
C GLY A 174 10.40 21.78 7.38
N LEU A 175 10.83 21.18 6.27
CA LEU A 175 12.24 21.12 5.90
C LEU A 175 12.84 22.50 5.61
N ALA A 176 12.09 23.40 4.95
CA ALA A 176 12.53 24.78 4.71
C ALA A 176 12.69 25.57 6.01
N CYS A 177 11.73 25.46 6.94
CA CYS A 177 11.83 26.06 8.27
C CYS A 177 13.04 25.52 9.05
N PHE A 178 13.28 24.21 9.00
CA PHE A 178 14.44 23.59 9.62
C PHE A 178 15.75 24.09 9.00
N ALA A 179 15.85 24.18 7.68
CA ALA A 179 17.02 24.70 6.98
C ALA A 179 17.29 26.19 7.35
N LEU A 180 16.24 27.01 7.39
CA LEU A 180 16.34 28.41 7.82
C LEU A 180 16.82 28.52 9.29
N PHE A 181 16.28 27.70 10.17
CA PHE A 181 16.72 27.63 11.56
C PHE A 181 18.21 27.28 11.67
N MET A 182 18.70 26.31 10.92
CA MET A 182 20.11 25.93 10.87
C MET A 182 21.00 27.07 10.35
N ILE A 183 20.56 27.80 9.32
CA ILE A 183 21.26 28.97 8.77
C ILE A 183 21.38 30.06 9.84
N ILE A 184 20.27 30.36 10.56
CA ILE A 184 20.26 31.40 11.61
C ILE A 184 21.25 31.03 12.73
N ILE A 185 21.24 29.77 13.18
CA ILE A 185 22.15 29.33 14.24
C ILE A 185 23.60 29.38 13.77
N SER A 186 23.90 28.90 12.56
CA SER A 186 25.25 28.96 12.00
C SER A 186 25.75 30.40 11.87
N TRP A 187 24.88 31.34 11.50
CA TRP A 187 25.20 32.76 11.46
C TRP A 187 25.47 33.31 12.86
N TRP A 188 24.66 32.91 13.85
CA TRP A 188 24.83 33.35 15.25
C TRP A 188 26.10 32.80 15.88
N ASP A 189 26.43 31.52 15.64
CA ASP A 189 27.67 30.89 16.11
C ASP A 189 28.90 31.58 15.54
N ARG A 190 28.88 31.90 14.22
CA ARG A 190 29.92 32.68 13.57
C ARG A 190 30.13 34.05 14.26
N LYS A 191 29.03 34.76 14.57
CA LYS A 191 29.06 36.06 15.23
C LYS A 191 29.60 35.99 16.64
N ARG A 192 29.33 34.90 17.37
CA ARG A 192 29.77 34.68 18.75
C ARG A 192 31.15 34.02 18.88
N HIS A 193 31.73 33.58 17.78
CA HIS A 193 32.93 32.74 17.74
C HIS A 193 32.84 31.51 18.67
N LYS A 194 31.62 30.90 18.77
CA LYS A 194 31.34 29.71 19.59
C LYS A 194 30.48 28.75 18.77
N LEU A 195 30.81 27.46 18.84
CA LEU A 195 30.02 26.39 18.19
C LEU A 195 28.92 25.88 19.14
N SER A 196 27.71 25.75 18.63
CA SER A 196 26.58 25.14 19.31
C SER A 196 26.63 23.60 19.18
N TRP A 197 27.60 22.99 19.88
CA TRP A 197 27.89 21.54 19.79
C TRP A 197 26.65 20.63 19.99
N TRP A 198 25.66 21.11 20.75
CA TRP A 198 24.44 20.34 20.99
C TRP A 198 23.61 20.12 19.71
N ILE A 199 23.72 21.00 18.72
CA ILE A 199 23.06 20.83 17.42
C ILE A 199 23.69 19.68 16.66
N ASP A 200 25.03 19.65 16.63
CA ASP A 200 25.78 18.57 15.97
C ASP A 200 25.47 17.22 16.63
N ALA A 201 25.30 17.22 17.97
CA ALA A 201 24.89 16.03 18.70
C ALA A 201 23.48 15.56 18.32
N ILE A 202 22.50 16.48 18.22
CA ILE A 202 21.13 16.15 17.77
C ILE A 202 21.14 15.63 16.33
N LEU A 203 21.83 16.31 15.42
CA LEU A 203 21.94 15.87 14.03
C LEU A 203 22.61 14.50 13.93
N GLY A 204 23.65 14.24 14.73
CA GLY A 204 24.31 12.94 14.81
C GLY A 204 23.36 11.85 15.27
N VAL A 205 22.52 12.10 16.27
CA VAL A 205 21.49 11.13 16.73
C VAL A 205 20.45 10.88 15.63
N VAL A 206 19.95 11.93 14.98
CA VAL A 206 18.98 11.78 13.88
C VAL A 206 19.60 10.97 12.73
N TYR A 207 20.85 11.27 12.37
CA TYR A 207 21.57 10.51 11.34
C TYR A 207 21.72 9.03 11.70
N LEU A 208 22.09 8.73 12.95
CA LEU A 208 22.20 7.34 13.43
C LEU A 208 20.86 6.61 13.38
N ILE A 209 19.76 7.27 13.75
CA ILE A 209 18.41 6.68 13.64
C ILE A 209 18.08 6.37 12.17
N LEU A 210 18.29 7.31 11.28
CA LEU A 210 18.03 7.11 9.85
C LEU A 210 18.92 6.00 9.26
N LEU A 211 20.19 5.96 9.63
CA LEU A 211 21.12 4.91 9.21
C LEU A 211 20.66 3.54 9.70
N THR A 212 20.22 3.45 10.95
CA THR A 212 19.69 2.22 11.53
C THR A 212 18.45 1.74 10.75
N ILE A 213 17.51 2.66 10.47
CA ILE A 213 16.32 2.35 9.67
C ILE A 213 16.72 1.80 8.30
N VAL A 214 17.67 2.41 7.61
CA VAL A 214 18.11 1.97 6.26
C VAL A 214 18.82 0.61 6.30
N ILE A 215 19.56 0.30 7.36
CA ILE A 215 20.28 -1.00 7.50
C ILE A 215 19.30 -2.15 7.80
N PHE A 216 18.26 -1.89 8.61
CA PHE A 216 17.32 -2.93 9.07
C PHE A 216 16.05 -3.08 8.21
N LEU A 217 15.82 -2.21 7.23
CA LEU A 217 14.76 -2.30 6.23
C LEU A 217 15.27 -2.93 4.92
#